data_2c8ed239c2a2c98e7fb283e884558946
#
_entry.id   2c8ed239c2a2c98e7fb283e884558946
#
_cell.length_a   1.000
_cell.length_b   1.000
_cell.length_c   1.000
_cell.angle_alpha   90.00
_cell.angle_beta   90.00
_cell.angle_gamma   90.00
#
_symmetry.space_group_name_H-M   'P 1'
#
loop_
_entity.id
_entity.type
_entity.pdbx_description
1 polymer ?
#
loop_
_entity_poly.entity_id
_entity_poly.type
_entity_poly.pdbx_seq_one_letter_code
_entity_poly.pdbx_strand_id
1 'polypeptide(L)'
;MSVNTAPIIALDNVSREFQAGEQKIAVLKRVSLSIQRGEMVAIVGASGSGKSTLMNIIGCLDKPSQGDVHINGVAIGQADADRLAQLRSRHIGFIFQRYHLMPYLTAGENVAIPALYTAMPAAERRLRAAHLLARLGLAQRGGHRPAQLSGGQQQRVSIARALMNGAEIILADEPTGALDSASGQALMTILHELNAIGHTVVIVTHDRRIAEQARRIIEISDGEIVADRRHEASRHLSTFERPLAAPLKRMAPGAALKEAVGMAWRALLGHRVRALLSMLGIIIGIAAVVSAIAIGEGTRRNILKEISQLGTSTLEIRPGLGWEKPRPDLARSLSERDAALLAALPYVDSVSPVIGTQLLAVREGKQVPLAVMGVGEGYFRTQGIRLLSGGLFTAQDLSERAPVAVIDPLLKQALFASRQDPLGAVVLIAGVPYRVIGVAQRRGAQYAGSQPLAWLPYT
;
A
#
# COMPACT_ATOMS: atom_id res chain seq x y z
N MET A 1 28.10 -46.73 -29.76
CA MET A 1 27.05 -45.80 -29.27
C MET A 1 26.50 -45.08 -30.48
N SER A 2 25.24 -45.35 -30.89
CA SER A 2 24.59 -44.68 -32.03
C SER A 2 24.47 -43.20 -31.74
N VAL A 3 25.13 -42.37 -32.53
CA VAL A 3 25.02 -40.92 -32.52
C VAL A 3 23.56 -40.61 -32.80
N ASN A 4 22.85 -40.01 -31.85
CA ASN A 4 21.47 -39.56 -32.02
C ASN A 4 21.48 -38.45 -33.10
N THR A 5 21.11 -38.81 -34.33
CA THR A 5 21.20 -37.94 -35.52
C THR A 5 20.06 -36.91 -35.59
N ALA A 6 19.14 -36.93 -34.64
CA ALA A 6 18.04 -35.96 -34.61
C ALA A 6 18.55 -34.55 -34.25
N PRO A 7 18.08 -33.50 -34.96
CA PRO A 7 18.48 -32.14 -34.71
C PRO A 7 18.00 -31.70 -33.31
N ILE A 8 18.81 -30.84 -32.63
CA ILE A 8 18.42 -30.31 -31.32
C ILE A 8 17.37 -29.20 -31.46
N ILE A 9 17.36 -28.50 -32.59
CA ILE A 9 16.39 -27.50 -32.99
C ILE A 9 15.90 -27.88 -34.38
N ALA A 10 14.58 -28.04 -34.56
CA ALA A 10 13.94 -28.25 -35.85
C ALA A 10 12.71 -27.35 -35.99
N LEU A 11 12.68 -26.63 -37.10
CA LEU A 11 11.55 -25.81 -37.50
C LEU A 11 11.08 -26.33 -38.87
N ASP A 12 9.77 -26.50 -39.04
CA ASP A 12 9.14 -26.90 -40.28
C ASP A 12 8.00 -25.94 -40.64
N ASN A 13 8.17 -25.20 -41.77
CA ASN A 13 7.20 -24.26 -42.32
C ASN A 13 6.66 -23.23 -41.27
N VAL A 14 7.52 -22.77 -40.40
CA VAL A 14 7.17 -21.90 -39.29
C VAL A 14 6.84 -20.49 -39.77
N SER A 15 5.64 -20.01 -39.43
CA SER A 15 5.20 -18.63 -39.65
C SER A 15 4.83 -17.96 -38.34
N ARG A 16 5.06 -16.66 -38.25
CA ARG A 16 4.66 -15.84 -37.11
C ARG A 16 4.01 -14.54 -37.55
N GLU A 17 2.77 -14.33 -37.12
CA GLU A 17 1.97 -13.14 -37.39
C GLU A 17 1.69 -12.39 -36.10
N PHE A 18 1.70 -11.05 -36.15
CA PHE A 18 1.30 -10.19 -35.07
C PHE A 18 0.09 -9.34 -35.49
N GLN A 19 -0.83 -9.11 -34.57
CA GLN A 19 -1.96 -8.21 -34.79
C GLN A 19 -1.50 -6.75 -34.57
N ALA A 20 -1.60 -5.91 -35.59
CA ALA A 20 -1.35 -4.48 -35.50
C ALA A 20 -2.63 -3.72 -35.89
N GLY A 21 -3.48 -3.44 -34.90
CA GLY A 21 -4.83 -2.95 -35.15
C GLY A 21 -5.68 -3.98 -35.89
N GLU A 22 -6.24 -3.62 -37.04
CA GLU A 22 -7.03 -4.51 -37.90
C GLU A 22 -6.17 -5.35 -38.87
N GLN A 23 -4.89 -5.03 -39.02
CA GLN A 23 -4.02 -5.72 -39.96
C GLN A 23 -3.17 -6.78 -39.27
N LYS A 24 -2.92 -7.91 -39.96
CA LYS A 24 -1.98 -8.95 -39.57
C LYS A 24 -0.67 -8.72 -40.31
N ILE A 25 0.40 -8.61 -39.54
CA ILE A 25 1.77 -8.46 -40.09
C ILE A 25 2.50 -9.79 -39.91
N ALA A 26 2.85 -10.45 -41.03
CA ALA A 26 3.65 -11.65 -41.03
C ALA A 26 5.13 -11.29 -40.88
N VAL A 27 5.72 -11.61 -39.72
CA VAL A 27 7.14 -11.35 -39.40
C VAL A 27 8.02 -12.54 -39.78
N LEU A 28 7.52 -13.76 -39.71
CA LEU A 28 8.17 -14.97 -40.23
C LEU A 28 7.25 -15.66 -41.22
N LYS A 29 7.79 -16.12 -42.36
CA LYS A 29 7.06 -16.69 -43.48
C LYS A 29 7.67 -18.04 -43.85
N ARG A 30 7.00 -19.13 -43.41
CA ARG A 30 7.35 -20.53 -43.73
C ARG A 30 8.84 -20.88 -43.56
N VAL A 31 9.42 -20.44 -42.43
CA VAL A 31 10.83 -20.72 -42.12
C VAL A 31 11.00 -22.20 -41.78
N SER A 32 11.88 -22.90 -42.52
CA SER A 32 12.29 -24.28 -42.21
C SER A 32 13.80 -24.30 -41.95
N LEU A 33 14.20 -24.85 -40.78
CA LEU A 33 15.58 -24.83 -40.31
C LEU A 33 15.83 -26.01 -39.38
N SER A 34 16.98 -26.67 -39.54
CA SER A 34 17.45 -27.68 -38.59
C SER A 34 18.86 -27.33 -38.09
N ILE A 35 19.08 -27.40 -36.76
CA ILE A 35 20.39 -27.16 -36.14
C ILE A 35 20.76 -28.43 -35.37
N GLN A 36 21.98 -28.92 -35.63
CA GLN A 36 22.48 -30.15 -35.01
C GLN A 36 23.09 -29.86 -33.62
N ARG A 37 23.19 -30.91 -32.79
CA ARG A 37 23.88 -30.79 -31.50
C ARG A 37 25.33 -30.39 -31.67
N GLY A 38 25.80 -29.42 -30.87
CA GLY A 38 27.17 -28.92 -30.91
C GLY A 38 27.47 -28.05 -32.14
N GLU A 39 26.46 -27.69 -32.93
CA GLU A 39 26.63 -26.75 -34.05
C GLU A 39 26.76 -25.31 -33.54
N MET A 40 27.63 -24.51 -34.17
CA MET A 40 27.70 -23.06 -33.94
C MET A 40 27.18 -22.36 -35.17
N VAL A 41 26.06 -21.63 -35.01
CA VAL A 41 25.30 -21.00 -36.09
C VAL A 41 25.17 -19.51 -35.83
N ALA A 42 25.42 -18.72 -36.87
CA ALA A 42 25.08 -17.30 -36.86
C ALA A 42 23.84 -17.04 -37.73
N ILE A 43 22.88 -16.29 -37.20
CA ILE A 43 21.70 -15.81 -37.90
C ILE A 43 21.89 -14.33 -38.16
N VAL A 44 21.95 -13.95 -39.43
CA VAL A 44 22.22 -12.57 -39.87
C VAL A 44 21.04 -12.02 -40.68
N GLY A 45 20.96 -10.70 -40.78
CA GLY A 45 19.95 -10.00 -41.60
C GLY A 45 19.79 -8.56 -41.15
N ALA A 46 19.07 -7.74 -41.92
CA ALA A 46 18.78 -6.35 -41.61
C ALA A 46 17.91 -6.21 -40.33
N SER A 47 17.87 -5.01 -39.76
CA SER A 47 16.92 -4.72 -38.66
C SER A 47 15.49 -4.94 -39.14
N GLY A 48 14.65 -5.59 -38.31
CA GLY A 48 13.26 -5.90 -38.69
C GLY A 48 13.08 -7.15 -39.55
N SER A 49 14.12 -7.87 -39.98
CA SER A 49 14.02 -9.08 -40.83
C SER A 49 13.43 -10.32 -40.14
N GLY A 50 13.08 -10.26 -38.85
CA GLY A 50 12.48 -11.39 -38.09
C GLY A 50 13.44 -12.18 -37.22
N LYS A 51 14.74 -11.83 -37.13
CA LYS A 51 15.77 -12.54 -36.35
C LYS A 51 15.40 -12.72 -34.87
N SER A 52 15.02 -11.66 -34.19
CA SER A 52 14.65 -11.70 -32.77
C SER A 52 13.36 -12.51 -32.55
N THR A 53 12.42 -12.44 -33.49
CA THR A 53 11.21 -13.26 -33.46
C THR A 53 11.54 -14.74 -33.60
N LEU A 54 12.41 -15.10 -34.54
CA LEU A 54 12.89 -16.46 -34.70
C LEU A 54 13.60 -16.96 -33.44
N MET A 55 14.50 -16.13 -32.88
CA MET A 55 15.20 -16.46 -31.65
C MET A 55 14.23 -16.63 -30.45
N ASN A 56 13.18 -15.81 -30.34
CA ASN A 56 12.17 -15.98 -29.29
C ASN A 56 11.40 -17.29 -29.43
N ILE A 57 11.09 -17.73 -30.64
CA ILE A 57 10.44 -19.02 -30.88
C ILE A 57 11.38 -20.17 -30.52
N ILE A 58 12.62 -20.16 -31.00
CA ILE A 58 13.65 -21.17 -30.66
C ILE A 58 13.88 -21.16 -29.14
N GLY A 59 13.84 -19.99 -28.53
CA GLY A 59 14.00 -19.78 -27.09
C GLY A 59 12.80 -20.18 -26.24
N CYS A 60 11.73 -20.69 -26.84
CA CYS A 60 10.46 -20.99 -26.14
C CYS A 60 9.89 -19.77 -25.38
N LEU A 61 10.17 -18.54 -25.81
CA LEU A 61 9.61 -17.30 -25.28
C LEU A 61 8.31 -16.93 -26.00
N ASP A 62 8.18 -17.37 -27.26
CA ASP A 62 7.00 -17.17 -28.10
C ASP A 62 6.66 -18.46 -28.83
N LYS A 63 5.46 -18.56 -29.41
CA LYS A 63 4.96 -19.68 -30.18
C LYS A 63 4.82 -19.32 -31.65
N PRO A 64 4.99 -20.26 -32.57
CA PRO A 64 4.66 -20.05 -33.97
C PRO A 64 3.13 -19.82 -34.11
N SER A 65 2.75 -19.04 -35.13
CA SER A 65 1.33 -18.94 -35.56
C SER A 65 0.91 -20.14 -36.41
N GLN A 66 1.87 -20.68 -37.20
CA GLN A 66 1.70 -21.86 -38.04
C GLN A 66 3.04 -22.61 -38.15
N GLY A 67 2.98 -23.90 -38.49
CA GLY A 67 4.15 -24.77 -38.62
C GLY A 67 4.54 -25.43 -37.30
N ASP A 68 5.52 -26.32 -37.39
CA ASP A 68 5.99 -27.14 -36.28
C ASP A 68 7.40 -26.76 -35.83
N VAL A 69 7.57 -26.69 -34.49
CA VAL A 69 8.87 -26.42 -33.88
C VAL A 69 9.17 -27.47 -32.82
N HIS A 70 10.35 -28.07 -32.92
CA HIS A 70 10.84 -29.07 -31.96
C HIS A 70 12.13 -28.59 -31.33
N ILE A 71 12.19 -28.61 -30.00
CA ILE A 71 13.39 -28.34 -29.23
C ILE A 71 13.74 -29.58 -28.44
N ASN A 72 14.93 -30.13 -28.70
CA ASN A 72 15.39 -31.40 -28.12
C ASN A 72 14.36 -32.52 -28.28
N GLY A 73 13.72 -32.60 -29.45
CA GLY A 73 12.69 -33.61 -29.80
C GLY A 73 11.28 -33.31 -29.21
N VAL A 74 11.09 -32.21 -28.47
CA VAL A 74 9.79 -31.85 -27.88
C VAL A 74 9.12 -30.78 -28.72
N ALA A 75 7.88 -31.03 -29.20
CA ALA A 75 7.09 -30.08 -29.94
C ALA A 75 6.62 -28.92 -29.01
N ILE A 76 6.82 -27.65 -29.45
CA ILE A 76 6.50 -26.48 -28.66
C ILE A 76 5.18 -25.82 -29.05
N GLY A 77 4.65 -26.04 -30.24
CA GLY A 77 3.44 -25.40 -30.75
C GLY A 77 2.22 -25.59 -29.83
N GLN A 78 2.00 -26.81 -29.34
CA GLN A 78 0.90 -27.18 -28.46
C GLN A 78 1.28 -27.17 -26.96
N ALA A 79 2.54 -26.91 -26.62
CA ALA A 79 3.00 -26.90 -25.22
C ALA A 79 2.33 -25.75 -24.43
N ASP A 80 1.93 -26.00 -23.20
CA ASP A 80 1.45 -24.97 -22.27
C ASP A 80 2.62 -24.09 -21.77
N ALA A 81 2.30 -23.00 -21.07
CA ALA A 81 3.29 -22.06 -20.54
C ALA A 81 4.29 -22.72 -19.58
N ASP A 82 3.81 -23.67 -18.78
CA ASP A 82 4.63 -24.41 -17.81
C ASP A 82 5.63 -25.32 -18.52
N ARG A 83 5.20 -25.98 -19.59
CA ARG A 83 6.05 -26.86 -20.39
C ARG A 83 7.13 -26.06 -21.13
N LEU A 84 6.76 -24.91 -21.71
CA LEU A 84 7.73 -23.99 -22.32
C LEU A 84 8.75 -23.47 -21.29
N ALA A 85 8.30 -23.11 -20.09
CA ALA A 85 9.21 -22.69 -19.02
C ALA A 85 10.16 -23.80 -18.58
N GLN A 86 9.71 -25.05 -18.53
CA GLN A 86 10.55 -26.22 -18.23
C GLN A 86 11.61 -26.44 -19.32
N LEU A 87 11.22 -26.37 -20.60
CA LEU A 87 12.17 -26.51 -21.73
C LEU A 87 13.23 -25.42 -21.69
N ARG A 88 12.81 -24.15 -21.49
CA ARG A 88 13.77 -23.03 -21.32
C ARG A 88 14.73 -23.30 -20.17
N SER A 89 14.20 -23.61 -19.01
CA SER A 89 15.03 -23.81 -17.81
C SER A 89 16.02 -24.96 -17.95
N ARG A 90 15.66 -26.00 -18.71
CA ARG A 90 16.50 -27.22 -18.88
C ARG A 90 17.52 -27.11 -19.98
N HIS A 91 17.12 -26.58 -21.12
CA HIS A 91 17.87 -26.73 -22.35
C HIS A 91 18.46 -25.46 -22.90
N ILE A 92 17.93 -24.27 -22.47
CA ILE A 92 18.23 -23.00 -23.12
C ILE A 92 18.88 -22.03 -22.15
N GLY A 93 20.01 -21.45 -22.54
CA GLY A 93 20.66 -20.32 -21.88
C GLY A 93 20.62 -19.09 -22.77
N PHE A 94 20.16 -17.97 -22.26
CA PHE A 94 20.09 -16.71 -22.98
C PHE A 94 21.24 -15.78 -22.61
N ILE A 95 21.84 -15.18 -23.63
CA ILE A 95 22.82 -14.10 -23.54
C ILE A 95 22.26 -12.91 -24.33
N PHE A 96 21.94 -11.83 -23.65
CA PHE A 96 21.30 -10.64 -24.24
C PHE A 96 22.30 -9.50 -24.46
N GLN A 97 22.02 -8.64 -25.42
CA GLN A 97 22.81 -7.45 -25.74
C GLN A 97 22.96 -6.50 -24.55
N ARG A 98 21.87 -6.25 -23.79
CA ARG A 98 21.85 -5.38 -22.59
C ARG A 98 22.01 -6.12 -21.28
N TYR A 99 22.62 -7.29 -21.27
CA TYR A 99 22.89 -8.14 -20.10
C TYR A 99 21.67 -8.57 -19.28
N HIS A 100 20.65 -7.72 -19.12
CA HIS A 100 19.45 -7.91 -18.31
C HIS A 100 19.75 -8.45 -16.90
N LEU A 101 20.77 -7.86 -16.25
CA LEU A 101 21.08 -8.16 -14.87
C LEU A 101 20.17 -7.34 -13.93
N MET A 102 19.74 -7.96 -12.85
CA MET A 102 18.97 -7.29 -11.81
C MET A 102 19.88 -6.34 -11.02
N PRO A 103 19.65 -5.01 -11.06
CA PRO A 103 20.61 -4.02 -10.54
C PRO A 103 20.76 -4.07 -9.00
N TYR A 104 19.78 -4.60 -8.29
CA TYR A 104 19.77 -4.74 -6.83
C TYR A 104 20.38 -6.07 -6.34
N LEU A 105 20.68 -7.00 -7.22
CA LEU A 105 21.33 -8.27 -6.91
C LEU A 105 22.83 -8.20 -7.21
N THR A 106 23.61 -8.99 -6.46
CA THR A 106 25.04 -9.20 -6.75
C THR A 106 25.24 -10.06 -8.02
N ALA A 107 26.46 -10.12 -8.54
CA ALA A 107 26.82 -10.98 -9.67
C ALA A 107 26.48 -12.45 -9.38
N GLY A 108 26.85 -12.96 -8.21
CA GLY A 108 26.55 -14.33 -7.80
C GLY A 108 25.04 -14.60 -7.69
N GLU A 109 24.28 -13.64 -7.16
CA GLU A 109 22.81 -13.76 -7.09
C GLU A 109 22.17 -13.70 -8.47
N ASN A 110 22.65 -12.85 -9.39
CA ASN A 110 22.20 -12.81 -10.78
C ASN A 110 22.43 -14.13 -11.49
N VAL A 111 23.61 -14.74 -11.31
CA VAL A 111 23.92 -16.06 -11.87
C VAL A 111 22.99 -17.14 -11.31
N ALA A 112 22.62 -17.06 -10.05
CA ALA A 112 21.77 -18.05 -9.37
C ALA A 112 20.28 -17.97 -9.74
N ILE A 113 19.79 -16.88 -10.38
CA ILE A 113 18.38 -16.67 -10.72
C ILE A 113 17.73 -17.89 -11.40
N PRO A 114 18.28 -18.47 -12.48
CA PRO A 114 17.63 -19.58 -13.17
C PRO A 114 17.42 -20.82 -12.27
N ALA A 115 18.27 -21.03 -11.29
CA ALA A 115 18.18 -22.14 -10.36
C ALA A 115 17.23 -21.88 -9.17
N LEU A 116 16.69 -20.68 -9.02
CA LEU A 116 15.66 -20.38 -8.00
C LEU A 116 14.37 -21.16 -8.24
N TYR A 117 14.08 -21.48 -9.49
CA TYR A 117 12.88 -22.22 -9.90
C TYR A 117 13.10 -23.73 -9.96
N THR A 118 14.27 -24.20 -9.54
CA THR A 118 14.63 -25.61 -9.44
C THR A 118 14.66 -26.05 -7.98
N ALA A 119 14.64 -27.35 -7.72
CA ALA A 119 14.78 -27.88 -6.36
C ALA A 119 16.23 -27.85 -5.83
N MET A 120 17.13 -27.11 -6.47
CA MET A 120 18.54 -27.03 -6.06
C MET A 120 18.63 -26.27 -4.72
N PRO A 121 19.27 -26.83 -3.68
CA PRO A 121 19.46 -26.17 -2.39
C PRO A 121 20.23 -24.85 -2.53
N ALA A 122 19.93 -23.88 -1.65
CA ALA A 122 20.55 -22.54 -1.71
C ALA A 122 22.08 -22.56 -1.59
N ALA A 123 22.62 -23.48 -0.81
CA ALA A 123 24.09 -23.65 -0.67
C ALA A 123 24.71 -24.12 -1.98
N GLU A 124 24.10 -25.12 -2.63
CA GLU A 124 24.56 -25.65 -3.93
C GLU A 124 24.46 -24.59 -5.04
N ARG A 125 23.36 -23.82 -5.07
CA ARG A 125 23.19 -22.69 -6.01
C ARG A 125 24.33 -21.68 -5.89
N ARG A 126 24.69 -21.33 -4.66
CA ARG A 126 25.79 -20.37 -4.39
C ARG A 126 27.14 -20.90 -4.82
N LEU A 127 27.44 -22.19 -4.50
CA LEU A 127 28.69 -22.84 -4.89
C LEU A 127 28.80 -22.91 -6.40
N ARG A 128 27.74 -23.34 -7.09
CA ARG A 128 27.71 -23.43 -8.55
C ARG A 128 27.87 -22.07 -9.22
N ALA A 129 27.16 -21.03 -8.71
CA ALA A 129 27.31 -19.67 -9.22
C ALA A 129 28.75 -19.15 -9.05
N ALA A 130 29.37 -19.37 -7.87
CA ALA A 130 30.76 -18.98 -7.62
C ALA A 130 31.73 -19.72 -8.55
N HIS A 131 31.53 -21.01 -8.77
CA HIS A 131 32.34 -21.82 -9.69
C HIS A 131 32.22 -21.31 -11.15
N LEU A 132 31.00 -21.02 -11.63
CA LEU A 132 30.80 -20.47 -12.98
C LEU A 132 31.45 -19.09 -13.14
N LEU A 133 31.33 -18.22 -12.13
CA LEU A 133 32.00 -16.92 -12.13
C LEU A 133 33.54 -17.07 -12.15
N ALA A 134 34.09 -18.00 -11.36
CA ALA A 134 35.53 -18.26 -11.34
C ALA A 134 36.03 -18.71 -12.70
N ARG A 135 35.30 -19.63 -13.36
CA ARG A 135 35.63 -20.10 -14.72
C ARG A 135 35.67 -18.99 -15.77
N LEU A 136 34.86 -17.96 -15.57
CA LEU A 136 34.80 -16.76 -16.46
C LEU A 136 35.70 -15.61 -15.99
N GLY A 137 36.66 -15.87 -15.07
CA GLY A 137 37.61 -14.88 -14.58
C GLY A 137 37.03 -13.85 -13.62
N LEU A 138 35.90 -14.16 -12.96
CA LEU A 138 35.18 -13.27 -12.04
C LEU A 138 35.14 -13.80 -10.59
N ALA A 139 36.12 -14.63 -10.17
CA ALA A 139 36.14 -15.25 -8.83
C ALA A 139 35.96 -14.24 -7.69
N GLN A 140 36.61 -13.09 -7.77
CA GLN A 140 36.55 -12.05 -6.72
C GLN A 140 35.41 -11.04 -6.94
N ARG A 141 34.59 -11.18 -7.97
CA ARG A 141 33.52 -10.24 -8.33
C ARG A 141 32.13 -10.72 -7.97
N GLY A 142 32.00 -11.89 -7.35
CA GLY A 142 30.70 -12.50 -7.02
C GLY A 142 29.80 -11.63 -6.13
N GLY A 143 30.39 -10.83 -5.23
CA GLY A 143 29.66 -9.89 -4.35
C GLY A 143 29.35 -8.51 -4.96
N HIS A 144 29.88 -8.19 -6.15
CA HIS A 144 29.68 -6.88 -6.79
C HIS A 144 28.29 -6.79 -7.44
N ARG A 145 27.72 -5.60 -7.43
CA ARG A 145 26.48 -5.30 -8.18
C ARG A 145 26.78 -4.89 -9.62
N PRO A 146 25.82 -5.00 -10.54
CA PRO A 146 26.03 -4.63 -11.94
C PRO A 146 26.67 -3.26 -12.16
N ALA A 147 26.26 -2.24 -11.39
CA ALA A 147 26.84 -0.90 -11.47
C ALA A 147 28.34 -0.81 -11.09
N GLN A 148 28.89 -1.84 -10.45
CA GLN A 148 30.29 -1.94 -10.03
C GLN A 148 31.14 -2.78 -10.99
N LEU A 149 30.54 -3.24 -12.10
CA LEU A 149 31.17 -4.11 -13.09
C LEU A 149 31.27 -3.40 -14.42
N SER A 150 32.40 -3.63 -15.14
CA SER A 150 32.53 -3.17 -16.53
C SER A 150 31.54 -3.90 -17.45
N GLY A 151 31.28 -3.36 -18.66
CA GLY A 151 30.39 -4.00 -19.63
C GLY A 151 30.79 -5.42 -19.96
N GLY A 152 32.06 -5.69 -20.19
CA GLY A 152 32.58 -7.04 -20.43
C GLY A 152 32.43 -7.97 -19.21
N GLN A 153 32.57 -7.44 -17.98
CA GLN A 153 32.33 -8.21 -16.77
C GLN A 153 30.83 -8.52 -16.61
N GLN A 154 29.93 -7.58 -16.86
CA GLN A 154 28.49 -7.82 -16.85
C GLN A 154 28.07 -8.88 -17.88
N GLN A 155 28.68 -8.86 -19.07
CA GLN A 155 28.41 -9.86 -20.09
C GLN A 155 28.87 -11.26 -19.64
N ARG A 156 30.04 -11.38 -19.00
CA ARG A 156 30.49 -12.66 -18.43
C ARG A 156 29.57 -13.16 -17.31
N VAL A 157 28.99 -12.25 -16.49
CA VAL A 157 27.95 -12.62 -15.52
C VAL A 157 26.69 -13.14 -16.23
N SER A 158 26.29 -12.52 -17.36
CA SER A 158 25.16 -12.99 -18.17
C SER A 158 25.42 -14.40 -18.75
N ILE A 159 26.64 -14.67 -19.20
CA ILE A 159 27.04 -16.02 -19.66
C ILE A 159 26.99 -17.03 -18.50
N ALA A 160 27.56 -16.67 -17.33
CA ALA A 160 27.49 -17.54 -16.14
C ALA A 160 26.05 -17.89 -15.80
N ARG A 161 25.14 -16.89 -15.88
CA ARG A 161 23.70 -17.08 -15.66
C ARG A 161 23.08 -18.03 -16.69
N ALA A 162 23.44 -17.91 -17.96
CA ALA A 162 22.96 -18.79 -19.02
C ALA A 162 23.37 -20.26 -18.78
N LEU A 163 24.52 -20.48 -18.17
CA LEU A 163 25.07 -21.81 -17.89
C LEU A 163 24.59 -22.42 -16.57
N MET A 164 23.89 -21.66 -15.73
CA MET A 164 23.57 -22.07 -14.36
C MET A 164 22.83 -23.40 -14.26
N ASN A 165 21.90 -23.67 -15.17
CA ASN A 165 21.12 -24.92 -15.19
C ASN A 165 21.69 -25.97 -16.13
N GLY A 166 22.86 -25.74 -16.75
CA GLY A 166 23.51 -26.69 -17.66
C GLY A 166 22.88 -26.69 -19.06
N ALA A 167 22.50 -25.53 -19.56
CA ALA A 167 21.89 -25.36 -20.87
C ALA A 167 22.67 -26.07 -22.00
N GLU A 168 21.97 -26.80 -22.87
CA GLU A 168 22.55 -27.47 -24.06
C GLU A 168 22.59 -26.50 -25.25
N ILE A 169 21.67 -25.55 -25.30
CA ILE A 169 21.51 -24.54 -26.34
C ILE A 169 21.81 -23.16 -25.71
N ILE A 170 22.73 -22.43 -26.32
CA ILE A 170 23.04 -21.04 -25.93
C ILE A 170 22.54 -20.14 -27.06
N LEU A 171 21.59 -19.27 -26.72
CA LEU A 171 21.05 -18.26 -27.63
C LEU A 171 21.66 -16.90 -27.27
N ALA A 172 22.42 -16.32 -28.19
CA ALA A 172 23.12 -15.06 -27.99
C ALA A 172 22.55 -14.01 -28.94
N ASP A 173 21.82 -13.01 -28.39
CA ASP A 173 21.22 -11.90 -29.14
C ASP A 173 22.16 -10.70 -29.10
N GLU A 174 22.76 -10.38 -30.24
CA GLU A 174 23.73 -9.30 -30.41
C GLU A 174 24.76 -9.21 -29.28
N PRO A 175 25.44 -10.31 -28.94
CA PRO A 175 26.17 -10.42 -27.68
C PRO A 175 27.36 -9.46 -27.54
N THR A 176 27.84 -8.89 -28.65
CA THR A 176 28.96 -7.95 -28.72
C THR A 176 28.52 -6.50 -28.90
N GLY A 177 27.24 -6.23 -29.16
CA GLY A 177 26.75 -4.92 -29.58
C GLY A 177 26.89 -3.79 -28.54
N ALA A 178 27.13 -4.12 -27.27
CA ALA A 178 27.36 -3.15 -26.19
C ALA A 178 28.80 -3.18 -25.66
N LEU A 179 29.74 -3.86 -26.36
CA LEU A 179 31.12 -4.07 -25.93
C LEU A 179 32.13 -3.36 -26.83
N ASP A 180 33.25 -2.98 -26.26
CA ASP A 180 34.45 -2.63 -27.07
C ASP A 180 35.02 -3.84 -27.81
N SER A 181 35.84 -3.59 -28.81
CA SER A 181 36.37 -4.63 -29.69
C SER A 181 37.15 -5.74 -28.94
N ALA A 182 37.92 -5.38 -27.89
CA ALA A 182 38.68 -6.33 -27.11
C ALA A 182 37.78 -7.24 -26.26
N SER A 183 36.79 -6.64 -25.60
CA SER A 183 35.75 -7.36 -24.81
C SER A 183 34.90 -8.26 -25.72
N GLY A 184 34.55 -7.78 -26.93
CA GLY A 184 33.82 -8.55 -27.92
C GLY A 184 34.56 -9.77 -28.37
N GLN A 185 35.88 -9.65 -28.66
CA GLN A 185 36.72 -10.77 -29.05
C GLN A 185 36.88 -11.80 -27.91
N ALA A 186 37.08 -11.33 -26.68
CA ALA A 186 37.13 -12.20 -25.50
C ALA A 186 35.82 -12.97 -25.28
N LEU A 187 34.67 -12.34 -25.55
CA LEU A 187 33.38 -12.99 -25.52
C LEU A 187 33.25 -14.10 -26.56
N MET A 188 33.66 -13.83 -27.81
CA MET A 188 33.64 -14.84 -28.89
C MET A 188 34.51 -16.02 -28.55
N THR A 189 35.69 -15.81 -27.95
CA THR A 189 36.55 -16.88 -27.47
C THR A 189 35.80 -17.77 -26.48
N ILE A 190 35.08 -17.20 -25.50
CA ILE A 190 34.26 -17.96 -24.54
C ILE A 190 33.16 -18.77 -25.27
N LEU A 191 32.47 -18.19 -26.25
CA LEU A 191 31.44 -18.90 -27.02
C LEU A 191 32.02 -20.07 -27.83
N HIS A 192 33.23 -19.92 -28.42
CA HIS A 192 33.93 -20.99 -29.09
C HIS A 192 34.33 -22.12 -28.12
N GLU A 193 34.82 -21.76 -26.93
CA GLU A 193 35.15 -22.76 -25.90
C GLU A 193 33.90 -23.51 -25.46
N LEU A 194 32.75 -22.84 -25.25
CA LEU A 194 31.49 -23.49 -24.94
C LEU A 194 30.99 -24.40 -26.04
N ASN A 195 31.14 -23.99 -27.31
CA ASN A 195 30.82 -24.85 -28.45
C ASN A 195 31.72 -26.08 -28.51
N ALA A 196 33.03 -25.93 -28.28
CA ALA A 196 33.99 -27.02 -28.31
C ALA A 196 33.73 -28.11 -27.25
N ILE A 197 33.14 -27.76 -26.08
CA ILE A 197 32.69 -28.73 -25.07
C ILE A 197 31.31 -29.32 -25.35
N GLY A 198 30.71 -29.00 -26.51
CA GLY A 198 29.47 -29.61 -27.00
C GLY A 198 28.20 -28.83 -26.78
N HIS A 199 28.25 -27.55 -26.37
CA HIS A 199 27.08 -26.67 -26.40
C HIS A 199 26.74 -26.30 -27.85
N THR A 200 25.45 -26.28 -28.17
CA THR A 200 24.94 -25.69 -29.42
C THR A 200 24.83 -24.20 -29.23
N VAL A 201 25.45 -23.40 -30.08
CA VAL A 201 25.50 -21.95 -29.96
C VAL A 201 24.80 -21.31 -31.15
N VAL A 202 23.79 -20.53 -30.91
CA VAL A 202 23.08 -19.75 -31.93
C VAL A 202 23.29 -18.26 -31.63
N ILE A 203 23.96 -17.58 -32.54
CA ILE A 203 24.28 -16.15 -32.43
C ILE A 203 23.39 -15.39 -33.39
N VAL A 204 22.63 -14.43 -32.91
CA VAL A 204 21.90 -13.45 -33.73
C VAL A 204 22.74 -12.19 -33.78
N THR A 205 23.10 -11.73 -34.97
CA THR A 205 23.92 -10.51 -35.15
C THR A 205 23.70 -9.86 -36.51
N HIS A 206 23.95 -8.57 -36.60
CA HIS A 206 24.03 -7.82 -37.84
C HIS A 206 25.52 -7.59 -38.26
N ASP A 207 26.47 -7.88 -37.37
CA ASP A 207 27.92 -7.76 -37.68
C ASP A 207 28.42 -9.01 -38.39
N ARG A 208 28.80 -8.83 -39.67
CA ARG A 208 29.35 -9.93 -40.49
C ARG A 208 30.64 -10.51 -39.93
N ARG A 209 31.49 -9.70 -39.28
CA ARG A 209 32.76 -10.18 -38.69
C ARG A 209 32.52 -11.17 -37.54
N ILE A 210 31.43 -10.98 -36.79
CA ILE A 210 31.01 -11.92 -35.75
C ILE A 210 30.41 -13.17 -36.38
N ALA A 211 29.58 -13.00 -37.42
CA ALA A 211 28.94 -14.11 -38.09
C ALA A 211 29.95 -15.05 -38.78
N GLU A 212 31.01 -14.51 -39.38
CA GLU A 212 32.08 -15.27 -40.04
C GLU A 212 32.88 -16.16 -39.09
N GLN A 213 32.80 -15.93 -37.79
CA GLN A 213 33.37 -16.79 -36.76
C GLN A 213 32.53 -18.04 -36.49
N ALA A 214 31.27 -18.08 -36.95
CA ALA A 214 30.43 -19.29 -36.84
C ALA A 214 30.69 -20.25 -38.04
N ARG A 215 30.49 -21.53 -37.80
CA ARG A 215 30.65 -22.56 -38.86
C ARG A 215 29.52 -22.54 -39.89
N ARG A 216 28.40 -21.96 -39.55
CA ARG A 216 27.22 -21.87 -40.42
C ARG A 216 26.57 -20.50 -40.26
N ILE A 217 26.27 -19.88 -41.39
CA ILE A 217 25.64 -18.57 -41.46
C ILE A 217 24.31 -18.71 -42.17
N ILE A 218 23.25 -18.33 -41.48
CA ILE A 218 21.89 -18.32 -42.00
C ILE A 218 21.47 -16.84 -42.16
N GLU A 219 21.13 -16.48 -43.39
CA GLU A 219 20.71 -15.10 -43.72
C GLU A 219 19.21 -15.04 -43.82
N ILE A 220 18.60 -14.10 -43.06
CA ILE A 220 17.16 -13.86 -43.06
C ILE A 220 16.85 -12.47 -43.61
N SER A 221 15.97 -12.41 -44.60
CA SER A 221 15.39 -11.16 -45.13
C SER A 221 13.89 -11.28 -45.22
N ASP A 222 13.15 -10.23 -44.79
CA ASP A 222 11.68 -10.11 -44.87
C ASP A 222 10.92 -11.34 -44.32
N GLY A 223 11.46 -11.98 -43.28
CA GLY A 223 10.87 -13.12 -42.61
C GLY A 223 11.13 -14.48 -43.27
N GLU A 224 11.99 -14.57 -44.31
CA GLU A 224 12.35 -15.76 -45.02
C GLU A 224 13.84 -16.06 -44.92
N ILE A 225 14.26 -17.32 -44.97
CA ILE A 225 15.68 -17.70 -45.09
C ILE A 225 16.07 -17.55 -46.55
N VAL A 226 17.00 -16.63 -46.83
CA VAL A 226 17.50 -16.35 -48.18
C VAL A 226 18.82 -17.04 -48.49
N ALA A 227 19.60 -17.39 -47.45
CA ALA A 227 20.83 -18.15 -47.63
C ALA A 227 21.15 -19.00 -46.40
N ASP A 228 21.78 -20.14 -46.61
CA ASP A 228 22.27 -21.04 -45.56
C ASP A 228 23.65 -21.57 -46.03
N ARG A 229 24.73 -21.03 -45.46
CA ARG A 229 26.09 -21.27 -45.88
C ARG A 229 26.89 -21.94 -44.77
N ARG A 230 27.61 -22.99 -45.07
CA ARG A 230 28.53 -23.66 -44.15
C ARG A 230 29.97 -23.31 -44.47
N HIS A 231 30.73 -23.00 -43.43
CA HIS A 231 32.17 -22.72 -43.56
C HIS A 231 32.97 -23.79 -42.82
N GLU A 232 34.12 -24.17 -43.37
CA GLU A 232 35.13 -25.00 -42.68
C GLU A 232 35.86 -24.09 -41.66
N ALA A 233 35.34 -23.98 -40.45
CA ALA A 233 36.01 -23.27 -39.36
C ALA A 233 36.92 -24.24 -38.58
N SER A 234 38.10 -23.78 -38.17
CA SER A 234 39.08 -24.53 -37.39
C SER A 234 38.45 -25.09 -36.08
N ARG A 235 38.73 -26.35 -35.77
CA ARG A 235 38.34 -26.98 -34.52
C ARG A 235 39.22 -26.41 -33.39
N HIS A 236 38.66 -25.61 -32.50
CA HIS A 236 39.34 -25.31 -31.24
C HIS A 236 39.17 -26.48 -30.29
N LEU A 237 40.29 -27.07 -29.84
CA LEU A 237 40.30 -28.06 -28.76
C LEU A 237 40.05 -27.31 -27.43
N SER A 238 39.02 -27.73 -26.73
CA SER A 238 38.62 -27.09 -25.45
C SER A 238 39.15 -27.89 -24.27
N THR A 239 39.62 -27.19 -23.26
CA THR A 239 40.01 -27.73 -21.95
C THR A 239 38.88 -27.72 -20.92
N PHE A 240 37.70 -27.27 -21.29
CA PHE A 240 36.58 -27.18 -20.39
C PHE A 240 35.77 -28.48 -20.28
N GLU A 241 35.51 -28.92 -19.07
CA GLU A 241 34.54 -29.99 -18.83
C GLU A 241 33.11 -29.48 -18.87
N ARG A 242 32.21 -30.22 -19.49
CA ARG A 242 30.76 -29.89 -19.53
C ARG A 242 30.20 -29.95 -18.12
N PRO A 243 29.57 -28.89 -17.62
CA PRO A 243 28.88 -28.92 -16.33
C PRO A 243 27.75 -29.97 -16.38
N LEU A 244 27.72 -30.89 -15.41
CA LEU A 244 26.62 -31.84 -15.27
C LEU A 244 25.31 -31.06 -15.18
N ALA A 245 24.32 -31.44 -15.99
CA ALA A 245 22.97 -30.93 -15.90
C ALA A 245 22.42 -31.19 -14.50
N ALA A 246 22.01 -30.13 -13.79
CA ALA A 246 21.42 -30.29 -12.48
C ALA A 246 20.10 -31.07 -12.57
N PRO A 247 19.81 -32.01 -11.67
CA PRO A 247 18.53 -32.69 -11.63
C PRO A 247 17.42 -31.67 -11.30
N LEU A 248 16.61 -31.37 -12.31
CA LEU A 248 15.53 -30.40 -12.18
C LEU A 248 14.27 -31.07 -11.58
N LYS A 249 14.23 -31.20 -10.24
CA LYS A 249 12.97 -31.50 -9.52
C LYS A 249 12.15 -30.21 -9.41
N ARG A 250 10.83 -30.32 -9.50
CA ARG A 250 9.93 -29.19 -9.23
C ARG A 250 10.07 -28.73 -7.77
N MET A 251 10.14 -27.43 -7.56
CA MET A 251 10.17 -26.84 -6.23
C MET A 251 8.79 -26.97 -5.57
N ALA A 252 8.73 -27.29 -4.28
CA ALA A 252 7.48 -27.31 -3.52
C ALA A 252 6.87 -25.89 -3.48
N PRO A 253 5.52 -25.72 -3.56
CA PRO A 253 4.88 -24.42 -3.64
C PRO A 253 5.26 -23.46 -2.50
N GLY A 254 5.42 -23.98 -1.28
CA GLY A 254 5.83 -23.18 -0.13
C GLY A 254 7.26 -22.64 -0.21
N ALA A 255 8.19 -23.40 -0.83
CA ALA A 255 9.55 -22.95 -1.04
C ALA A 255 9.61 -21.87 -2.14
N ALA A 256 8.78 -22.00 -3.20
CA ALA A 256 8.65 -20.99 -4.24
C ALA A 256 8.13 -19.65 -3.68
N LEU A 257 7.13 -19.69 -2.81
CA LEU A 257 6.59 -18.51 -2.15
C LEU A 257 7.64 -17.82 -1.27
N LYS A 258 8.40 -18.58 -0.49
CA LYS A 258 9.47 -18.04 0.36
C LYS A 258 10.55 -17.32 -0.46
N GLU A 259 10.98 -17.89 -1.58
CA GLU A 259 11.95 -17.26 -2.49
C GLU A 259 11.35 -16.01 -3.16
N ALA A 260 10.09 -16.05 -3.59
CA ALA A 260 9.41 -14.90 -4.19
C ALA A 260 9.30 -13.73 -3.19
N VAL A 261 8.91 -13.99 -1.94
CA VAL A 261 8.86 -12.98 -0.87
C VAL A 261 10.26 -12.43 -0.59
N GLY A 262 11.28 -13.27 -0.55
CA GLY A 262 12.67 -12.85 -0.37
C GLY A 262 13.17 -11.93 -1.50
N MET A 263 12.82 -12.23 -2.75
CA MET A 263 13.15 -11.36 -3.90
C MET A 263 12.40 -10.04 -3.87
N ALA A 264 11.09 -10.07 -3.55
CA ALA A 264 10.28 -8.86 -3.42
C ALA A 264 10.82 -7.93 -2.32
N TRP A 265 11.22 -8.49 -1.18
CA TRP A 265 11.85 -7.74 -0.10
C TRP A 265 13.16 -7.05 -0.54
N ARG A 266 14.03 -7.78 -1.24
CA ARG A 266 15.27 -7.21 -1.78
C ARG A 266 15.02 -6.14 -2.83
N ALA A 267 14.01 -6.30 -3.68
CA ALA A 267 13.61 -5.29 -4.66
C ALA A 267 13.12 -4.00 -3.98
N LEU A 268 12.30 -4.12 -2.92
CA LEU A 268 11.87 -2.98 -2.10
C LEU A 268 13.05 -2.24 -1.47
N LEU A 269 13.99 -2.98 -0.88
CA LEU A 269 15.20 -2.41 -0.30
C LEU A 269 16.13 -1.78 -1.36
N GLY A 270 16.10 -2.29 -2.58
CA GLY A 270 16.84 -1.73 -3.73
C GLY A 270 16.30 -0.38 -4.20
N HIS A 271 15.01 -0.13 -4.02
CA HIS A 271 14.32 1.11 -4.43
C HIS A 271 13.71 1.87 -3.24
N ARG A 272 14.53 2.09 -2.19
CA ARG A 272 14.09 2.64 -0.89
C ARG A 272 13.26 3.91 -1.00
N VAL A 273 13.68 4.88 -1.83
CA VAL A 273 12.97 6.16 -1.98
C VAL A 273 11.57 5.95 -2.57
N ARG A 274 11.44 5.13 -3.61
CA ARG A 274 10.13 4.84 -4.23
C ARG A 274 9.21 4.09 -3.26
N ALA A 275 9.73 3.08 -2.56
CA ALA A 275 8.97 2.32 -1.57
C ALA A 275 8.51 3.22 -0.42
N LEU A 276 9.40 4.11 0.08
CA LEU A 276 9.08 5.05 1.16
C LEU A 276 8.02 6.06 0.74
N LEU A 277 8.12 6.64 -0.47
CA LEU A 277 7.12 7.57 -1.00
C LEU A 277 5.75 6.91 -1.18
N SER A 278 5.71 5.68 -1.70
CA SER A 278 4.46 4.93 -1.85
C SER A 278 3.82 4.61 -0.50
N MET A 279 4.61 4.15 0.48
CA MET A 279 4.14 3.90 1.85
C MET A 279 3.65 5.19 2.53
N LEU A 280 4.38 6.31 2.36
CA LEU A 280 3.99 7.60 2.92
C LEU A 280 2.64 8.05 2.40
N GLY A 281 2.37 7.91 1.10
CA GLY A 281 1.07 8.23 0.51
C GLY A 281 -0.08 7.43 1.14
N ILE A 282 0.12 6.12 1.34
CA ILE A 282 -0.87 5.25 1.99
C ILE A 282 -1.08 5.65 3.46
N ILE A 283 0.01 5.89 4.20
CA ILE A 283 -0.04 6.30 5.61
C ILE A 283 -0.81 7.61 5.77
N ILE A 284 -0.50 8.62 4.95
CA ILE A 284 -1.20 9.93 4.99
C ILE A 284 -2.69 9.75 4.66
N GLY A 285 -3.01 8.95 3.63
CA GLY A 285 -4.40 8.68 3.24
C GLY A 285 -5.20 8.02 4.37
N ILE A 286 -4.67 6.97 4.98
CA ILE A 286 -5.33 6.28 6.10
C ILE A 286 -5.43 7.21 7.32
N ALA A 287 -4.35 7.91 7.67
CA ALA A 287 -4.35 8.85 8.80
C ALA A 287 -5.40 9.96 8.64
N ALA A 288 -5.55 10.51 7.44
CA ALA A 288 -6.56 11.53 7.15
C ALA A 288 -7.98 11.01 7.35
N VAL A 289 -8.29 9.81 6.83
CA VAL A 289 -9.62 9.19 6.98
C VAL A 289 -9.93 8.85 8.44
N VAL A 290 -8.98 8.23 9.14
CA VAL A 290 -9.15 7.88 10.56
C VAL A 290 -9.33 9.13 11.41
N SER A 291 -8.55 10.20 11.16
CA SER A 291 -8.67 11.47 11.87
C SER A 291 -10.04 12.13 11.63
N ALA A 292 -10.53 12.14 10.40
CA ALA A 292 -11.84 12.70 10.07
C ALA A 292 -12.98 11.95 10.78
N ILE A 293 -12.94 10.61 10.81
CA ILE A 293 -13.92 9.79 11.53
C ILE A 293 -13.84 10.03 13.04
N ALA A 294 -12.63 10.09 13.60
CA ALA A 294 -12.42 10.29 15.04
C ALA A 294 -12.94 11.67 15.50
N ILE A 295 -12.69 12.75 14.73
CA ILE A 295 -13.21 14.09 14.99
C ILE A 295 -14.74 14.09 14.91
N GLY A 296 -15.31 13.48 13.87
CA GLY A 296 -16.77 13.39 13.68
C GLY A 296 -17.47 12.67 14.84
N GLU A 297 -16.95 11.54 15.27
CA GLU A 297 -17.51 10.79 16.40
C GLU A 297 -17.30 11.51 17.74
N GLY A 298 -16.14 12.17 17.93
CA GLY A 298 -15.88 13.02 19.10
C GLY A 298 -16.85 14.17 19.21
N THR A 299 -17.08 14.90 18.13
CA THR A 299 -18.05 16.00 18.06
C THR A 299 -19.48 15.51 18.32
N ARG A 300 -19.89 14.39 17.70
CA ARG A 300 -21.18 13.77 17.91
C ARG A 300 -21.41 13.43 19.39
N ARG A 301 -20.44 12.83 20.05
CA ARG A 301 -20.54 12.48 21.48
C ARG A 301 -20.65 13.71 22.37
N ASN A 302 -19.89 14.76 22.06
CA ASN A 302 -19.99 16.03 22.81
C ASN A 302 -21.36 16.68 22.64
N ILE A 303 -21.85 16.77 21.40
CA ILE A 303 -23.21 17.34 21.15
C ILE A 303 -24.28 16.50 21.85
N LEU A 304 -24.25 15.19 21.79
CA LEU A 304 -25.20 14.32 22.49
C LEU A 304 -25.13 14.50 24.01
N LYS A 305 -23.92 14.66 24.56
CA LYS A 305 -23.73 14.95 25.99
C LYS A 305 -24.31 16.31 26.37
N GLU A 306 -24.11 17.34 25.56
CA GLU A 306 -24.68 18.67 25.78
C GLU A 306 -26.22 18.65 25.72
N ILE A 307 -26.79 18.00 24.67
CA ILE A 307 -28.24 17.86 24.54
C ILE A 307 -28.81 17.06 25.72
N SER A 308 -28.14 15.98 26.16
CA SER A 308 -28.60 15.21 27.32
C SER A 308 -28.54 16.02 28.63
N GLN A 309 -27.66 17.01 28.71
CA GLN A 309 -27.55 17.91 29.85
C GLN A 309 -28.65 19.03 29.87
N LEU A 310 -29.18 19.37 28.69
CA LEU A 310 -30.24 20.36 28.56
C LEU A 310 -31.64 19.85 28.99
N GLY A 311 -31.75 18.56 29.37
CA GLY A 311 -33.00 17.96 29.86
C GLY A 311 -34.03 17.77 28.74
N THR A 312 -33.95 16.69 28.05
CA THR A 312 -34.80 16.35 26.88
C THR A 312 -36.30 16.18 27.20
N SER A 313 -36.68 16.29 28.48
CA SER A 313 -38.07 16.08 28.95
C SER A 313 -38.70 17.31 29.54
N THR A 314 -38.12 18.52 29.36
CA THR A 314 -38.67 19.78 29.86
C THR A 314 -39.25 20.60 28.73
N LEU A 315 -40.47 21.11 28.96
CA LEU A 315 -41.16 22.08 28.12
C LEU A 315 -41.20 23.42 28.84
N GLU A 316 -40.72 24.47 28.20
CA GLU A 316 -40.82 25.82 28.71
C GLU A 316 -41.96 26.52 27.97
N ILE A 317 -43.00 26.91 28.74
CA ILE A 317 -44.16 27.66 28.24
C ILE A 317 -43.94 29.13 28.53
N ARG A 318 -43.87 29.93 27.50
CA ARG A 318 -43.68 31.38 27.60
C ARG A 318 -44.92 32.12 27.08
N PRO A 319 -45.28 33.29 27.66
CA PRO A 319 -46.36 34.11 27.11
C PRO A 319 -45.90 34.71 25.77
N GLY A 320 -46.72 34.57 24.72
CA GLY A 320 -46.46 35.16 23.40
C GLY A 320 -46.79 34.23 22.23
N LEU A 321 -46.66 34.73 21.01
CA LEU A 321 -46.84 34.01 19.75
C LEU A 321 -45.48 33.73 19.12
N GLY A 322 -44.85 32.60 19.50
CA GLY A 322 -43.62 32.14 18.91
C GLY A 322 -42.33 32.85 19.39
N TRP A 323 -41.30 32.90 18.55
CA TRP A 323 -39.96 33.47 18.87
C TRP A 323 -39.89 35.00 18.74
N GLU A 324 -41.06 35.71 18.55
CA GLU A 324 -41.10 37.15 18.47
C GLU A 324 -40.90 37.81 19.86
N LYS A 325 -40.53 39.12 19.85
CA LYS A 325 -40.28 39.88 21.05
C LYS A 325 -41.45 39.79 22.04
N PRO A 326 -41.19 39.64 23.36
CA PRO A 326 -42.24 39.57 24.37
C PRO A 326 -43.16 40.75 24.23
N ARG A 327 -44.45 40.51 24.03
CA ARG A 327 -45.48 41.58 24.06
C ARG A 327 -45.85 41.88 25.50
N PRO A 328 -45.72 43.11 25.96
CA PRO A 328 -46.03 43.48 27.35
C PRO A 328 -47.48 43.20 27.77
N ASP A 329 -48.38 43.23 26.80
CA ASP A 329 -49.80 42.94 26.97
C ASP A 329 -50.11 41.48 27.27
N LEU A 330 -49.24 40.58 26.83
CA LEU A 330 -49.32 39.10 27.03
C LEU A 330 -48.55 38.63 28.27
N ALA A 331 -47.77 39.50 28.92
CA ALA A 331 -46.92 39.08 30.05
C ALA A 331 -47.75 38.53 31.25
N ARG A 332 -49.04 38.86 31.34
CA ARG A 332 -49.96 38.35 32.36
C ARG A 332 -50.89 37.23 31.88
N SER A 333 -50.64 36.66 30.71
CA SER A 333 -51.48 35.60 30.13
C SER A 333 -51.33 34.24 30.78
N LEU A 334 -50.25 33.99 31.48
CA LEU A 334 -50.00 32.77 32.24
C LEU A 334 -50.23 33.06 33.72
N SER A 335 -51.01 32.23 34.41
CA SER A 335 -51.39 32.35 35.82
C SER A 335 -50.98 31.06 36.60
N GLU A 336 -51.02 31.17 37.94
CA GLU A 336 -50.79 30.02 38.82
C GLU A 336 -51.84 28.92 38.60
N ARG A 337 -53.05 29.26 38.18
CA ARG A 337 -54.11 28.31 37.83
C ARG A 337 -53.71 27.45 36.63
N ASP A 338 -53.03 28.00 35.65
CA ASP A 338 -52.54 27.27 34.49
C ASP A 338 -51.47 26.28 34.89
N ALA A 339 -50.60 26.70 35.83
CA ALA A 339 -49.56 25.77 36.37
C ALA A 339 -50.22 24.62 37.16
N ALA A 340 -51.25 24.88 37.93
CA ALA A 340 -51.99 23.86 38.67
C ALA A 340 -52.74 22.89 37.74
N LEU A 341 -53.36 23.42 36.67
CA LEU A 341 -54.00 22.59 35.65
C LEU A 341 -52.98 21.65 34.92
N LEU A 342 -51.82 22.16 34.59
CA LEU A 342 -50.74 21.38 33.98
C LEU A 342 -50.19 20.31 34.93
N ALA A 343 -50.04 20.62 36.21
CA ALA A 343 -49.60 19.69 37.24
C ALA A 343 -50.58 18.53 37.47
N ALA A 344 -51.87 18.72 37.17
CA ALA A 344 -52.89 17.67 37.29
C ALA A 344 -52.88 16.65 36.12
N LEU A 345 -52.10 16.89 35.05
CA LEU A 345 -52.04 15.97 33.88
C LEU A 345 -51.20 14.74 34.23
N PRO A 346 -51.68 13.51 33.92
CA PRO A 346 -51.06 12.25 34.36
C PRO A 346 -49.68 11.98 33.75
N TYR A 347 -49.29 12.67 32.70
CA TYR A 347 -47.97 12.55 32.03
C TYR A 347 -47.03 13.71 32.40
N VAL A 348 -47.39 14.61 33.31
CA VAL A 348 -46.55 15.69 33.78
C VAL A 348 -46.00 15.34 35.17
N ASP A 349 -44.68 15.25 35.27
CA ASP A 349 -43.98 14.88 36.50
C ASP A 349 -43.93 16.04 37.52
N SER A 350 -43.60 17.22 37.02
CA SER A 350 -43.56 18.44 37.86
C SER A 350 -43.70 19.72 37.02
N VAL A 351 -44.28 20.76 37.64
CA VAL A 351 -44.44 22.07 37.03
C VAL A 351 -43.89 23.12 38.00
N SER A 352 -43.24 24.13 37.46
CA SER A 352 -42.78 25.29 38.23
C SER A 352 -43.04 26.59 37.50
N PRO A 353 -43.75 27.56 38.11
CA PRO A 353 -43.70 28.92 37.68
C PRO A 353 -42.28 29.47 37.78
N VAL A 354 -41.89 30.33 36.84
CA VAL A 354 -40.55 30.96 36.81
C VAL A 354 -40.69 32.44 36.52
N ILE A 355 -40.10 33.26 37.36
CA ILE A 355 -40.03 34.72 37.20
C ILE A 355 -38.55 35.10 37.30
N GLY A 356 -38.00 35.73 36.28
CA GLY A 356 -36.58 36.13 36.24
C GLY A 356 -36.44 37.66 36.31
N THR A 357 -35.47 38.12 37.09
CA THR A 357 -35.09 39.54 37.14
C THR A 357 -33.60 39.68 37.50
N GLN A 358 -33.05 40.84 37.33
CA GLN A 358 -31.69 41.21 37.78
C GLN A 358 -31.76 42.15 38.96
N LEU A 359 -31.08 41.79 40.03
CA LEU A 359 -31.07 42.55 41.28
C LEU A 359 -29.65 42.68 41.84
N LEU A 360 -29.48 43.40 42.92
CA LEU A 360 -28.24 43.55 43.67
C LEU A 360 -28.30 42.74 44.96
N ALA A 361 -27.29 41.87 45.18
CA ALA A 361 -27.09 41.28 46.49
C ALA A 361 -26.04 42.07 47.26
N VAL A 362 -26.36 42.32 48.56
CA VAL A 362 -25.47 43.05 49.46
C VAL A 362 -25.19 42.21 50.71
N ARG A 363 -23.95 42.10 51.10
CA ARG A 363 -23.52 41.49 52.35
C ARG A 363 -22.14 42.02 52.79
N GLU A 364 -22.07 42.45 54.06
CA GLU A 364 -20.82 42.95 54.69
C GLU A 364 -20.10 44.02 53.83
N GLY A 365 -20.88 44.95 53.23
CA GLY A 365 -20.36 46.02 52.37
C GLY A 365 -20.02 45.61 50.93
N LYS A 366 -20.07 44.34 50.58
CA LYS A 366 -19.91 43.86 49.19
C LYS A 366 -21.25 43.95 48.45
N GLN A 367 -21.22 44.47 47.23
CA GLN A 367 -22.37 44.53 46.34
C GLN A 367 -22.09 43.72 45.08
N VAL A 368 -22.97 42.80 44.76
CA VAL A 368 -22.80 41.87 43.60
C VAL A 368 -24.07 41.89 42.78
N PRO A 369 -23.99 42.26 41.48
CA PRO A 369 -25.13 42.10 40.58
C PRO A 369 -25.38 40.60 40.33
N LEU A 370 -26.64 40.17 40.44
CA LEU A 370 -27.02 38.78 40.25
C LEU A 370 -28.33 38.68 39.46
N ALA A 371 -28.49 37.56 38.78
CA ALA A 371 -29.78 37.13 38.29
C ALA A 371 -30.54 36.45 39.44
N VAL A 372 -31.80 36.83 39.59
CA VAL A 372 -32.71 36.22 40.55
C VAL A 372 -33.81 35.50 39.82
N MET A 373 -34.06 34.26 40.22
CA MET A 373 -35.14 33.44 39.68
C MET A 373 -36.11 33.09 40.83
N GLY A 374 -37.30 33.65 40.77
CA GLY A 374 -38.44 33.24 41.59
C GLY A 374 -38.99 31.93 41.01
N VAL A 375 -38.93 30.84 41.76
CA VAL A 375 -39.27 29.49 41.26
C VAL A 375 -40.11 28.72 42.29
N GLY A 376 -40.82 27.71 41.79
CA GLY A 376 -41.54 26.76 42.64
C GLY A 376 -40.68 25.61 43.09
N GLU A 377 -41.19 24.79 44.03
CA GLU A 377 -40.50 23.59 44.55
C GLU A 377 -40.03 22.62 43.46
N GLY A 378 -40.89 22.39 42.45
CA GLY A 378 -40.60 21.46 41.32
C GLY A 378 -39.49 21.91 40.40
N TYR A 379 -39.04 23.16 40.46
CA TYR A 379 -38.06 23.73 39.53
C TYR A 379 -36.73 23.01 39.53
N PHE A 380 -36.19 22.72 40.70
CA PHE A 380 -34.89 22.06 40.86
C PHE A 380 -34.89 20.67 40.25
N ARG A 381 -36.00 19.94 40.39
CA ARG A 381 -36.19 18.59 39.80
C ARG A 381 -36.34 18.70 38.28
N THR A 382 -37.22 19.59 37.81
CA THR A 382 -37.46 19.81 36.37
C THR A 382 -36.19 20.20 35.63
N GLN A 383 -35.37 21.08 36.20
CA GLN A 383 -34.12 21.55 35.61
C GLN A 383 -32.92 20.66 35.92
N GLY A 384 -33.08 19.59 36.72
CA GLY A 384 -32.03 18.71 37.12
C GLY A 384 -30.87 19.42 37.85
N ILE A 385 -31.18 20.44 38.64
CA ILE A 385 -30.20 21.21 39.39
C ILE A 385 -29.68 20.37 40.54
N ARG A 386 -28.38 20.31 40.71
CA ARG A 386 -27.72 19.52 41.75
C ARG A 386 -27.47 20.35 42.99
N LEU A 387 -28.03 19.91 44.12
CA LEU A 387 -27.70 20.46 45.44
C LEU A 387 -26.26 20.08 45.81
N LEU A 388 -25.45 21.04 46.22
CA LEU A 388 -24.08 20.88 46.66
C LEU A 388 -23.96 20.84 48.18
N SER A 389 -24.72 21.72 48.87
CA SER A 389 -24.80 21.75 50.35
C SER A 389 -26.12 22.37 50.81
N GLY A 390 -26.56 22.04 52.01
CA GLY A 390 -27.80 22.54 52.60
C GLY A 390 -29.07 21.86 52.11
N GLY A 391 -30.15 22.58 51.93
CA GLY A 391 -31.45 22.13 51.46
C GLY A 391 -32.05 22.99 50.38
N LEU A 392 -33.15 22.53 49.78
CA LEU A 392 -34.00 23.30 48.88
C LEU A 392 -35.24 23.79 49.65
N PHE A 393 -35.89 24.84 49.20
CA PHE A 393 -37.14 25.28 49.81
C PHE A 393 -38.28 24.34 49.41
N THR A 394 -39.26 24.23 50.33
CA THR A 394 -40.39 23.33 50.27
C THR A 394 -41.70 24.06 49.90
N ALA A 395 -42.76 23.33 49.66
CA ALA A 395 -44.11 23.90 49.48
C ALA A 395 -44.54 24.75 50.69
N GLN A 396 -44.06 24.39 51.87
CA GLN A 396 -44.34 25.18 53.09
C GLN A 396 -43.66 26.56 53.05
N ASP A 397 -42.37 26.59 52.63
CA ASP A 397 -41.66 27.89 52.48
C ASP A 397 -42.33 28.80 51.45
N LEU A 398 -42.92 28.23 50.39
CA LEU A 398 -43.70 28.95 49.38
C LEU A 398 -45.01 29.51 49.98
N SER A 399 -45.75 28.68 50.72
CA SER A 399 -47.03 29.09 51.32
C SER A 399 -46.88 30.16 52.42
N GLU A 400 -45.79 30.06 53.19
CA GLU A 400 -45.47 31.01 54.27
C GLU A 400 -44.73 32.25 53.77
N ARG A 401 -44.40 32.31 52.45
CA ARG A 401 -43.55 33.34 51.86
C ARG A 401 -42.24 33.55 52.62
N ALA A 402 -41.63 32.43 52.98
CA ALA A 402 -40.40 32.44 53.76
C ALA A 402 -39.23 33.12 53.00
N PRO A 403 -38.56 34.09 53.66
CA PRO A 403 -37.41 34.77 53.03
C PRO A 403 -36.17 33.90 52.98
N VAL A 404 -36.21 32.86 52.17
CA VAL A 404 -35.12 31.85 51.99
C VAL A 404 -34.58 31.96 50.58
N ALA A 405 -33.25 31.64 50.44
CA ALA A 405 -32.54 31.66 49.16
C ALA A 405 -31.68 30.43 48.98
N VAL A 406 -31.69 29.87 47.79
CA VAL A 406 -30.67 28.92 47.31
C VAL A 406 -29.76 29.70 46.38
N ILE A 407 -28.45 29.58 46.57
CA ILE A 407 -27.46 30.37 45.83
C ILE A 407 -26.58 29.44 44.94
N ASP A 408 -26.03 30.00 43.88
CA ASP A 408 -25.08 29.28 43.05
C ASP A 408 -23.63 29.40 43.60
N PRO A 409 -22.67 28.58 43.12
CA PRO A 409 -21.26 28.65 43.54
C PRO A 409 -20.60 30.00 43.23
N LEU A 410 -21.03 30.72 42.17
CA LEU A 410 -20.46 32.01 41.81
C LEU A 410 -20.87 33.07 42.82
N LEU A 411 -22.16 33.12 43.25
CA LEU A 411 -22.62 34.03 44.26
C LEU A 411 -21.96 33.72 45.61
N LYS A 412 -21.80 32.42 45.93
CA LYS A 412 -21.05 32.00 47.12
C LYS A 412 -19.63 32.56 47.11
N GLN A 413 -18.87 32.43 45.99
CA GLN A 413 -17.53 32.97 45.90
C GLN A 413 -17.48 34.52 45.97
N ALA A 414 -18.46 35.18 45.42
CA ALA A 414 -18.49 36.65 45.38
C ALA A 414 -18.80 37.28 46.75
N LEU A 415 -19.71 36.67 47.53
CA LEU A 415 -20.17 37.26 48.80
C LEU A 415 -19.51 36.68 50.05
N PHE A 416 -18.97 35.46 49.97
CA PHE A 416 -18.41 34.75 51.13
C PHE A 416 -16.91 34.48 50.93
N ALA A 417 -16.16 34.47 52.04
CA ALA A 417 -14.76 34.06 52.00
C ALA A 417 -14.62 32.54 51.66
N SER A 418 -13.52 32.14 51.06
CA SER A 418 -13.33 30.80 50.51
C SER A 418 -13.57 29.63 51.49
N ARG A 419 -13.51 29.86 52.79
CA ARG A 419 -13.75 28.84 53.83
C ARG A 419 -15.03 29.08 54.65
N GLN A 420 -15.81 30.12 54.34
CA GLN A 420 -17.01 30.44 55.07
C GLN A 420 -18.19 29.63 54.55
N ASP A 421 -18.90 28.98 55.48
CA ASP A 421 -20.15 28.27 55.15
C ASP A 421 -21.27 29.32 54.91
N PRO A 422 -21.92 29.36 53.76
CA PRO A 422 -23.01 30.29 53.47
C PRO A 422 -24.31 29.88 54.10
N LEU A 423 -24.44 28.63 54.59
CA LEU A 423 -25.70 28.13 55.14
C LEU A 423 -26.12 28.89 56.42
N GLY A 424 -27.36 29.29 56.48
CA GLY A 424 -27.92 30.07 57.60
C GLY A 424 -27.55 31.57 57.58
N ALA A 425 -26.63 31.99 56.71
CA ALA A 425 -26.26 33.41 56.60
C ALA A 425 -27.37 34.22 55.92
N VAL A 426 -27.46 35.50 56.28
CA VAL A 426 -28.41 36.45 55.69
C VAL A 426 -27.72 37.26 54.60
N VAL A 427 -28.37 37.35 53.43
CA VAL A 427 -27.98 38.19 52.30
C VAL A 427 -29.10 39.11 51.96
N LEU A 428 -28.81 40.39 51.80
CA LEU A 428 -29.78 41.34 51.34
C LEU A 428 -29.89 41.29 49.83
N ILE A 429 -31.06 41.00 49.29
CA ILE A 429 -31.36 41.01 47.85
C ILE A 429 -32.39 42.07 47.61
N ALA A 430 -32.05 43.10 46.83
CA ALA A 430 -32.87 44.31 46.64
C ALA A 430 -33.34 44.94 47.97
N GLY A 431 -32.53 44.89 49.02
CA GLY A 431 -32.88 45.45 50.35
C GLY A 431 -33.66 44.49 51.24
N VAL A 432 -34.12 43.34 50.76
CA VAL A 432 -34.89 42.36 51.55
C VAL A 432 -33.91 41.28 52.08
N PRO A 433 -33.96 40.95 53.38
CA PRO A 433 -33.08 39.94 53.95
C PRO A 433 -33.56 38.50 53.60
N TYR A 434 -32.71 37.73 52.95
CA TYR A 434 -32.97 36.35 52.69
C TYR A 434 -31.93 35.49 53.42
N ARG A 435 -32.39 34.42 54.05
CA ARG A 435 -31.52 33.39 54.65
C ARG A 435 -31.10 32.39 53.64
N VAL A 436 -29.81 32.19 53.47
CA VAL A 436 -29.26 31.14 52.58
C VAL A 436 -29.50 29.77 53.20
N ILE A 437 -30.26 28.91 52.53
CA ILE A 437 -30.59 27.56 52.97
C ILE A 437 -29.85 26.48 52.19
N GLY A 438 -29.36 26.81 50.99
CA GLY A 438 -28.66 25.82 50.15
C GLY A 438 -27.74 26.47 49.13
N VAL A 439 -26.80 25.66 48.68
CA VAL A 439 -25.95 25.96 47.52
C VAL A 439 -26.22 24.91 46.45
N ALA A 440 -26.59 25.33 45.24
CA ALA A 440 -26.94 24.44 44.16
C ALA A 440 -26.24 24.83 42.85
N GLN A 441 -25.97 23.82 41.99
CA GLN A 441 -25.28 24.03 40.75
C GLN A 441 -26.20 23.70 39.58
N ARG A 442 -26.22 24.58 38.56
CA ARG A 442 -26.88 24.32 37.28
C ARG A 442 -26.28 23.15 36.54
N ARG A 443 -27.10 22.37 35.87
CA ARG A 443 -26.64 21.46 34.82
C ARG A 443 -26.15 22.28 33.63
N GLY A 444 -24.93 22.03 33.15
CA GLY A 444 -24.38 22.75 31.97
C GLY A 444 -23.80 24.13 32.25
N ALA A 445 -23.38 24.41 33.46
CA ALA A 445 -22.86 25.72 33.92
C ALA A 445 -21.60 26.26 33.15
N GLN A 446 -21.12 25.58 32.14
CA GLN A 446 -20.06 26.10 31.26
C GLN A 446 -20.55 27.13 30.23
N TYR A 447 -21.85 27.25 30.02
CA TYR A 447 -22.48 28.29 29.17
C TYR A 447 -23.06 29.48 29.93
N ALA A 448 -23.00 29.48 31.23
CA ALA A 448 -23.37 30.62 32.00
C ALA A 448 -22.36 31.74 31.75
N GLY A 449 -22.74 32.70 30.92
CA GLY A 449 -22.14 34.02 31.01
C GLY A 449 -22.21 34.45 32.47
N SER A 450 -21.14 34.21 33.11
CA SER A 450 -20.54 34.76 34.36
C SER A 450 -21.36 35.60 35.36
N GLN A 451 -22.68 35.60 35.34
CA GLN A 451 -23.49 36.30 36.37
C GLN A 451 -23.87 35.33 37.49
N PRO A 452 -23.60 35.71 38.77
CA PRO A 452 -24.10 35.00 39.94
C PRO A 452 -25.62 34.85 39.92
N LEU A 453 -26.14 33.78 40.53
CA LEU A 453 -27.55 33.44 40.51
C LEU A 453 -28.06 33.07 41.92
N ALA A 454 -29.27 33.54 42.21
CA ALA A 454 -30.03 33.05 43.35
C ALA A 454 -31.42 32.59 42.93
N TRP A 455 -31.90 31.51 43.56
CA TRP A 455 -33.26 31.02 43.45
C TRP A 455 -34.02 31.38 44.73
N LEU A 456 -35.16 32.05 44.56
CA LEU A 456 -36.05 32.46 45.61
C LEU A 456 -37.45 31.81 45.42
N PRO A 457 -38.28 31.63 46.47
CA PRO A 457 -39.69 31.37 46.28
C PRO A 457 -40.34 32.43 45.38
N TYR A 458 -41.20 31.99 44.44
CA TYR A 458 -41.83 32.91 43.49
C TYR A 458 -42.97 33.72 44.10
N THR A 459 -43.43 33.41 45.34
CA THR A 459 -44.53 33.99 46.07
C THR A 459 -44.16 35.22 46.92
#